data_c6bb30910dbc7cb898005d96149ca436
#
_entry.id   c6bb30910dbc7cb898005d96149ca436
#
_cell.length_a   1.000
_cell.length_b   1.000
_cell.length_c   1.000
_cell.angle_alpha   90.00
_cell.angle_beta   90.00
_cell.angle_gamma   90.00
#
_symmetry.space_group_name_H-M   'P 1'
#
loop_
_entity.id
_entity.type
_entity.pdbx_description
1 polymer ?
#
loop_
_entity_poly.entity_id
_entity_poly.type
_entity_poly.pdbx_seq_one_letter_code
_entity_poly.pdbx_strand_id
1 'polypeptide(L)'
;MSPRAQRMFTARPGQQRGAVTVMIVIALVAILMMAALVLDGGHMLLNKTRLQNAVDAAALSGAKTLSQVMGSGNSASTARAAALFTLNENAKAAGNNELLTAIGGNPGAFAVVELADNV
;
A
#
# COMPACT_ATOMS: atom_id res chain seq x y z
N MET A 1 -85.86 7.83 -3.83
CA MET A 1 -84.67 7.23 -3.20
C MET A 1 -83.56 7.19 -4.24
N SER A 2 -82.61 8.12 -4.14
CA SER A 2 -81.51 8.20 -5.09
C SER A 2 -80.34 7.38 -4.58
N PRO A 3 -79.74 6.51 -5.37
CA PRO A 3 -78.53 5.80 -4.98
C PRO A 3 -77.34 6.79 -5.05
N ARG A 4 -76.71 7.06 -3.91
CA ARG A 4 -75.45 7.74 -3.82
C ARG A 4 -74.37 6.96 -4.54
N ALA A 5 -73.93 7.45 -5.68
CA ALA A 5 -72.72 6.97 -6.34
C ALA A 5 -71.53 7.19 -5.41
N GLN A 6 -71.04 6.14 -4.81
CA GLN A 6 -69.73 6.13 -4.15
C GLN A 6 -68.66 6.27 -5.23
N ARG A 7 -68.10 7.45 -5.32
CA ARG A 7 -66.87 7.65 -6.10
C ARG A 7 -65.76 6.90 -5.38
N MET A 8 -65.44 5.73 -5.89
CA MET A 8 -64.20 5.05 -5.54
C MET A 8 -63.03 5.94 -5.99
N PHE A 9 -62.39 6.60 -5.03
CA PHE A 9 -61.08 7.16 -5.25
C PHE A 9 -60.10 6.04 -5.48
N THR A 10 -59.89 5.70 -6.73
CA THR A 10 -58.73 4.89 -7.11
C THR A 10 -57.49 5.77 -6.95
N ALA A 11 -56.82 5.64 -5.80
CA ALA A 11 -55.49 6.18 -5.61
C ALA A 11 -54.59 5.56 -6.69
N ARG A 12 -54.21 6.37 -7.67
CA ARG A 12 -53.18 6.00 -8.66
C ARG A 12 -51.92 5.72 -7.86
N PRO A 13 -51.30 4.51 -7.98
CA PRO A 13 -50.00 4.30 -7.39
C PRO A 13 -49.03 5.29 -8.02
N GLY A 14 -48.61 6.30 -7.23
CA GLY A 14 -47.67 7.30 -7.65
C GLY A 14 -46.39 6.63 -8.15
N GLN A 15 -45.95 7.03 -9.31
CA GLN A 15 -44.74 6.52 -9.93
C GLN A 15 -43.52 6.81 -9.03
N GLN A 16 -43.20 5.89 -8.13
CA GLN A 16 -41.99 5.93 -7.30
C GLN A 16 -40.72 5.47 -8.05
N ARG A 17 -40.83 5.25 -9.36
CA ARG A 17 -39.71 4.79 -10.20
C ARG A 17 -38.51 5.75 -10.20
N GLY A 18 -38.73 7.05 -10.12
CA GLY A 18 -37.65 8.05 -10.07
C GLY A 18 -36.85 8.00 -8.77
N ALA A 19 -37.50 7.82 -7.62
CA ALA A 19 -36.81 7.76 -6.33
C ALA A 19 -35.90 6.53 -6.20
N VAL A 20 -36.35 5.37 -6.71
CA VAL A 20 -35.56 4.14 -6.73
C VAL A 20 -34.30 4.30 -7.61
N THR A 21 -34.45 4.94 -8.77
CA THR A 21 -33.32 5.18 -9.68
C THR A 21 -32.26 6.09 -9.02
N VAL A 22 -32.68 7.15 -8.34
CA VAL A 22 -31.75 8.02 -7.61
C VAL A 22 -31.03 7.26 -6.50
N MET A 23 -31.75 6.43 -5.72
CA MET A 23 -31.13 5.59 -4.69
C MET A 23 -30.12 4.61 -5.26
N ILE A 24 -30.40 3.99 -6.41
CA ILE A 24 -29.47 3.07 -7.08
C ILE A 24 -28.20 3.82 -7.51
N VAL A 25 -28.33 5.03 -8.08
CA VAL A 25 -27.18 5.82 -8.50
C VAL A 25 -26.30 6.21 -7.30
N ILE A 26 -26.91 6.65 -6.19
CA ILE A 26 -26.17 6.98 -4.97
C ILE A 26 -25.45 5.75 -4.41
N ALA A 27 -26.12 4.61 -4.36
CA ALA A 27 -25.53 3.35 -3.91
C ALA A 27 -24.36 2.91 -4.81
N LEU A 28 -24.51 3.06 -6.13
CA LEU A 28 -23.43 2.74 -7.08
C LEU A 28 -22.19 3.62 -6.86
N VAL A 29 -22.39 4.92 -6.69
CA VAL A 29 -21.30 5.86 -6.40
C VAL A 29 -20.60 5.50 -5.09
N ALA A 30 -21.36 5.18 -4.05
CA ALA A 30 -20.80 4.77 -2.75
C ALA A 30 -19.94 3.49 -2.87
N ILE A 31 -20.41 2.49 -3.63
CA ILE A 31 -19.68 1.25 -3.88
C ILE A 31 -18.39 1.53 -4.65
N LEU A 32 -18.44 2.38 -5.68
CA LEU A 32 -17.25 2.76 -6.45
C LEU A 32 -16.21 3.50 -5.59
N MET A 33 -16.65 4.39 -4.71
CA MET A 33 -15.76 5.08 -3.78
C MET A 33 -15.11 4.12 -2.79
N MET A 34 -15.86 3.14 -2.26
CA MET A 34 -15.29 2.10 -1.39
C MET A 34 -14.29 1.22 -2.12
N ALA A 35 -14.59 0.83 -3.36
CA ALA A 35 -13.68 0.03 -4.17
C ALA A 35 -12.36 0.79 -4.46
N ALA A 36 -12.43 2.07 -4.79
CA ALA A 36 -11.26 2.91 -4.99
C ALA A 36 -10.40 3.00 -3.72
N LEU A 37 -11.02 3.20 -2.56
CA LEU A 37 -10.33 3.27 -1.27
C LEU A 37 -9.61 1.96 -0.91
N VAL A 38 -10.25 0.82 -1.18
CA VAL A 38 -9.66 -0.51 -0.93
C VAL A 38 -8.45 -0.76 -1.84
N LEU A 39 -8.54 -0.37 -3.11
CA LEU A 39 -7.42 -0.50 -4.05
C LEU A 39 -6.24 0.38 -3.64
N ASP A 40 -6.49 1.62 -3.26
CA ASP A 40 -5.45 2.55 -2.83
C ASP A 40 -4.77 2.09 -1.53
N GLY A 41 -5.56 1.71 -0.53
CA GLY A 41 -5.06 1.16 0.73
C GLY A 41 -4.29 -0.15 0.54
N GLY A 42 -4.74 -1.03 -0.34
CA GLY A 42 -4.05 -2.28 -0.69
C GLY A 42 -2.70 -2.02 -1.33
N HIS A 43 -2.61 -1.06 -2.23
CA HIS A 43 -1.36 -0.66 -2.87
C HIS A 43 -0.34 -0.11 -1.86
N MET A 44 -0.79 0.74 -0.94
CA MET A 44 0.04 1.28 0.14
C MET A 44 0.59 0.18 1.07
N LEU A 45 -0.25 -0.78 1.48
CA LEU A 45 0.17 -1.92 2.30
C LEU A 45 1.19 -2.79 1.58
N LEU A 46 1.01 -3.04 0.29
CA LEU A 46 1.95 -3.83 -0.51
C LEU A 46 3.32 -3.17 -0.58
N ASN A 47 3.37 -1.86 -0.82
CA ASN A 47 4.61 -1.09 -0.86
C ASN A 47 5.33 -1.07 0.50
N LYS A 48 4.57 -0.92 1.58
CA LYS A 48 5.11 -1.03 2.95
C LYS A 48 5.74 -2.40 3.20
N THR A 49 5.07 -3.48 2.83
CA THR A 49 5.60 -4.85 2.99
C THR A 49 6.85 -5.07 2.16
N ARG A 50 6.89 -4.59 0.93
CA ARG A 50 8.06 -4.66 0.06
C ARG A 50 9.25 -3.90 0.63
N LEU A 51 9.03 -2.70 1.14
CA LEU A 51 10.06 -1.90 1.80
C LEU A 51 10.60 -2.63 3.04
N GLN A 52 9.71 -3.16 3.89
CA GLN A 52 10.14 -3.93 5.07
C GLN A 52 10.98 -5.14 4.68
N ASN A 53 10.56 -5.93 3.70
CA ASN A 53 11.32 -7.08 3.22
C ASN A 53 12.70 -6.67 2.67
N ALA A 54 12.79 -5.55 1.96
CA ALA A 54 14.05 -5.05 1.43
C ALA A 54 14.99 -4.59 2.55
N VAL A 55 14.47 -3.91 3.56
CA VAL A 55 15.24 -3.46 4.74
C VAL A 55 15.70 -4.66 5.58
N ASP A 56 14.83 -5.64 5.82
CA ASP A 56 15.17 -6.86 6.56
C ASP A 56 16.27 -7.66 5.85
N ALA A 57 16.16 -7.80 4.53
CA ALA A 57 17.19 -8.47 3.72
C ALA A 57 18.53 -7.70 3.77
N ALA A 58 18.49 -6.37 3.74
CA ALA A 58 19.68 -5.54 3.86
C ALA A 58 20.32 -5.66 5.25
N ALA A 59 19.52 -5.60 6.31
CA ALA A 59 19.99 -5.78 7.68
C ALA A 59 20.63 -7.15 7.91
N LEU A 60 20.00 -8.22 7.40
CA LEU A 60 20.54 -9.57 7.48
C LEU A 60 21.85 -9.71 6.70
N SER A 61 21.94 -9.13 5.52
CA SER A 61 23.17 -9.12 4.71
C SER A 61 24.30 -8.39 5.42
N GLY A 62 24.01 -7.23 5.99
CA GLY A 62 24.98 -6.48 6.80
C GLY A 62 25.45 -7.25 8.02
N ALA A 63 24.55 -7.83 8.79
CA ALA A 63 24.87 -8.63 9.96
C ALA A 63 25.72 -9.88 9.62
N LYS A 64 25.34 -10.58 8.54
CA LYS A 64 26.11 -11.74 8.05
C LYS A 64 27.53 -11.33 7.63
N THR A 65 27.66 -10.26 6.87
CA THR A 65 28.97 -9.74 6.45
C THR A 65 29.80 -9.32 7.64
N LEU A 66 29.19 -8.63 8.61
CA LEU A 66 29.86 -8.25 9.84
C LEU A 66 30.43 -9.45 10.59
N SER A 67 29.62 -10.51 10.75
CA SER A 67 30.06 -11.74 11.43
C SER A 67 31.23 -12.45 10.71
N GLN A 68 31.32 -12.31 9.40
CA GLN A 68 32.38 -12.91 8.58
C GLN A 68 33.70 -12.12 8.60
N VAL A 69 33.60 -10.79 8.76
CA VAL A 69 34.76 -9.90 8.70
C VAL A 69 35.16 -9.33 10.07
N MET A 70 34.57 -9.85 11.14
CA MET A 70 34.89 -9.47 12.51
C MET A 70 36.39 -9.63 12.76
N GLY A 71 37.04 -8.57 13.28
CA GLY A 71 38.46 -8.55 13.51
C GLY A 71 39.31 -8.00 12.36
N SER A 72 38.73 -7.70 11.20
CA SER A 72 39.38 -6.92 10.17
C SER A 72 39.19 -5.42 10.46
N GLY A 73 40.21 -4.59 10.21
CA GLY A 73 40.13 -3.14 10.48
C GLY A 73 39.00 -2.39 9.74
N ASN A 74 38.32 -3.04 8.79
CA ASN A 74 37.26 -2.46 7.95
C ASN A 74 35.91 -3.19 8.08
N SER A 75 35.68 -3.92 9.17
CA SER A 75 34.47 -4.74 9.35
C SER A 75 33.17 -3.92 9.23
N ALA A 76 33.11 -2.76 9.87
CA ALA A 76 31.95 -1.89 9.86
C ALA A 76 31.64 -1.31 8.48
N SER A 77 32.64 -0.85 7.75
CA SER A 77 32.45 -0.29 6.41
C SER A 77 32.02 -1.35 5.41
N THR A 78 32.60 -2.55 5.49
CA THR A 78 32.24 -3.68 4.63
C THR A 78 30.81 -4.15 4.89
N ALA A 79 30.39 -4.24 6.15
CA ALA A 79 29.02 -4.61 6.52
C ALA A 79 28.00 -3.57 6.04
N ARG A 80 28.30 -2.26 6.19
CA ARG A 80 27.45 -1.20 5.66
C ARG A 80 27.31 -1.27 4.15
N ALA A 81 28.41 -1.47 3.44
CA ALA A 81 28.41 -1.60 1.98
C ALA A 81 27.56 -2.80 1.52
N ALA A 82 27.66 -3.93 2.20
CA ALA A 82 26.87 -5.13 1.91
C ALA A 82 25.37 -4.89 2.15
N ALA A 83 24.99 -4.22 3.23
CA ALA A 83 23.61 -3.88 3.52
C ALA A 83 23.03 -2.95 2.45
N LEU A 84 23.72 -1.87 2.10
CA LEU A 84 23.29 -0.91 1.10
C LEU A 84 23.24 -1.52 -0.32
N PHE A 85 24.16 -2.38 -0.65
CA PHE A 85 24.14 -3.13 -1.89
C PHE A 85 22.89 -4.03 -1.98
N THR A 86 22.59 -4.80 -0.91
CA THR A 86 21.41 -5.66 -0.85
C THR A 86 20.11 -4.86 -0.94
N LEU A 87 20.03 -3.69 -0.29
CA LEU A 87 18.88 -2.81 -0.40
C LEU A 87 18.67 -2.36 -1.85
N ASN A 88 19.72 -1.94 -2.52
CA ASN A 88 19.66 -1.50 -3.92
C ASN A 88 19.25 -2.62 -4.87
N GLU A 89 19.78 -3.85 -4.68
CA GLU A 89 19.39 -4.99 -5.51
C GLU A 89 17.93 -5.41 -5.29
N ASN A 90 17.43 -5.35 -4.05
CA ASN A 90 16.01 -5.59 -3.77
C ASN A 90 15.11 -4.50 -4.41
N ALA A 91 15.56 -3.25 -4.47
CA ALA A 91 14.83 -2.19 -5.14
C ALA A 91 14.68 -2.40 -6.64
N LYS A 92 15.65 -3.05 -7.28
CA LYS A 92 15.61 -3.40 -8.71
C LYS A 92 14.74 -4.61 -9.01
N ALA A 93 14.32 -5.35 -8.00
CA ALA A 93 13.47 -6.52 -8.19
C ALA A 93 12.12 -6.17 -8.81
N ALA A 94 11.55 -7.08 -9.57
CA ALA A 94 10.27 -6.88 -10.25
C ALA A 94 9.17 -6.48 -9.25
N GLY A 95 8.45 -5.43 -9.56
CA GLY A 95 7.37 -4.89 -8.73
C GLY A 95 7.81 -3.91 -7.65
N ASN A 96 9.10 -3.60 -7.51
CA ASN A 96 9.62 -2.63 -6.54
C ASN A 96 9.93 -1.25 -7.15
N ASN A 97 9.28 -0.88 -8.24
CA ASN A 97 9.57 0.37 -8.99
C ASN A 97 9.48 1.63 -8.13
N GLU A 98 8.57 1.67 -7.16
CA GLU A 98 8.43 2.81 -6.25
C GLU A 98 9.63 2.91 -5.29
N LEU A 99 10.09 1.78 -4.77
CA LEU A 99 11.29 1.72 -3.94
C LEU A 99 12.53 2.11 -4.75
N LEU A 100 12.66 1.63 -5.98
CA LEU A 100 13.75 2.01 -6.88
C LEU A 100 13.76 3.52 -7.15
N THR A 101 12.59 4.11 -7.39
CA THR A 101 12.43 5.55 -7.61
C THR A 101 12.80 6.34 -6.34
N ALA A 102 12.36 5.88 -5.17
CA ALA A 102 12.65 6.53 -3.89
C ALA A 102 14.16 6.51 -3.55
N ILE A 103 14.84 5.39 -3.84
CA ILE A 103 16.29 5.26 -3.62
C ILE A 103 17.09 6.15 -4.59
N GLY A 104 16.57 6.38 -5.82
CA GLY A 104 17.20 7.27 -6.79
C GLY A 104 18.63 6.87 -7.20
N GLY A 105 18.99 5.58 -7.08
CA GLY A 105 20.32 5.06 -7.35
C GLY A 105 21.35 5.35 -6.24
N ASN A 106 20.96 6.01 -5.16
CA ASN A 106 21.85 6.28 -4.02
C ASN A 106 21.23 5.73 -2.71
N PRO A 107 21.41 4.44 -2.41
CA PRO A 107 20.85 3.82 -1.22
C PRO A 107 21.37 4.44 0.09
N GLY A 108 22.59 4.99 0.11
CA GLY A 108 23.15 5.64 1.28
C GLY A 108 22.51 7.00 1.62
N ALA A 109 21.88 7.66 0.65
CA ALA A 109 21.09 8.86 0.90
C ALA A 109 19.66 8.51 1.39
N PHE A 110 19.15 7.34 1.00
CA PHE A 110 17.83 6.86 1.39
C PHE A 110 17.81 6.21 2.78
N ALA A 111 18.84 5.44 3.11
CA ALA A 111 18.90 4.67 4.35
C ALA A 111 20.28 4.81 5.01
N VAL A 112 20.28 4.98 6.33
CA VAL A 112 21.49 4.96 7.15
C VAL A 112 21.60 3.58 7.81
N VAL A 113 22.75 2.94 7.68
CA VAL A 113 23.05 1.68 8.35
C VAL A 113 23.88 1.98 9.60
N GLU A 114 23.25 1.86 10.74
CA GLU A 114 23.92 1.98 12.04
C GLU A 114 24.32 0.59 12.55
N LEU A 115 25.50 0.52 13.12
CA LEU A 115 26.03 -0.67 13.78
C LEU A 115 26.13 -0.38 15.28
N ALA A 116 25.97 -1.39 16.10
CA ALA A 116 26.15 -1.25 17.53
C ALA A 116 27.58 -0.73 17.86
N ASP A 117 27.70 0.12 18.85
CA ASP A 117 28.95 0.85 19.17
C ASP A 117 30.16 -0.03 19.52
N ASN A 118 29.97 -1.34 19.66
CA ASN A 118 31.02 -2.29 20.06
C ASN A 118 31.60 -3.11 18.88
N VAL A 119 31.39 -2.65 17.65
CA VAL A 119 31.76 -3.43 16.46
C VAL A 119 32.87 -2.76 15.68
#